data_eb55f477a644a7483e27d3a073a6bedd
#
_entry.id   eb55f477a644a7483e27d3a073a6bedd
#
_cell.length_a   1.000
_cell.length_b   1.000
_cell.length_c   1.000
_cell.angle_alpha   90.00
_cell.angle_beta   90.00
_cell.angle_gamma   90.00
#
_symmetry.space_group_name_H-M   'P 1'
#
loop_
_entity.id
_entity.type
_entity.pdbx_description
1 polymer ?
#
loop_
_entity_poly.entity_id
_entity_poly.type
_entity_poly.pdbx_seq_one_letter_code
_entity_poly.pdbx_strand_id
1 'polypeptide(L)'
;VVAPMLDEEGTARAFCDRVRTALDGLPWELVVVDDGSTDATPRILAEIAGADDRVKVVSLSRNFGHQTAITAGLDHAAGDVVVMIDSDLQDPPELVPTMIEHWRAGSDVVYATRTDREGESRFKLKTAEWFYRIMGRVSQVPMAANSGDFRLLDRRALDALLQMRERNRYLRGMTSWVGFTQTALPYHREARHAGATKYPIRKMIRFALDAIASFSHAPLQLATVAGFICAMIAFLAVPVAVVFKIFGSFVPGVTTTVVAVLLLGGIQLMAIGMIGEYVGRIYDEVKRRPLYVVRERTNVAAAEDERERTPV
;
A
#
# COMPACT_ATOMS: atom_id res chain seq x y z
N VAL A 1 16.60 7.99 -7.88
CA VAL A 1 16.00 6.66 -7.68
C VAL A 1 15.89 6.40 -6.20
N VAL A 2 14.77 5.79 -5.76
CA VAL A 2 14.52 5.40 -4.35
C VAL A 2 14.27 3.90 -4.30
N ALA A 3 15.00 3.20 -3.44
CA ALA A 3 14.88 1.75 -3.27
C ALA A 3 14.91 1.34 -1.78
N PRO A 4 13.89 0.66 -1.26
CA PRO A 4 13.92 0.07 0.06
C PRO A 4 14.69 -1.26 0.04
N MET A 5 15.42 -1.55 1.12
CA MET A 5 16.12 -2.81 1.34
C MET A 5 15.89 -3.35 2.74
N LEU A 6 15.70 -4.65 2.86
CA LEU A 6 15.62 -5.37 4.12
C LEU A 6 16.21 -6.76 3.94
N ASP A 7 17.35 -7.03 4.57
CA ASP A 7 18.08 -8.31 4.50
C ASP A 7 18.36 -8.73 3.04
N GLU A 8 18.98 -7.81 2.27
CA GLU A 8 19.26 -7.94 0.83
C GLU A 8 20.79 -8.03 0.56
N GLU A 9 21.56 -8.68 1.45
CA GLU A 9 23.03 -8.81 1.30
C GLU A 9 23.45 -9.45 -0.02
N GLY A 10 22.61 -10.33 -0.60
CA GLY A 10 22.88 -11.03 -1.86
C GLY A 10 22.60 -10.20 -3.12
N THR A 11 21.75 -9.16 -3.03
CA THR A 11 21.27 -8.38 -4.18
C THR A 11 21.73 -6.93 -4.15
N ALA A 12 22.03 -6.37 -2.99
CA ALA A 12 22.30 -4.94 -2.78
C ALA A 12 23.39 -4.39 -3.72
N ARG A 13 24.53 -5.07 -3.86
CA ARG A 13 25.63 -4.62 -4.74
C ARG A 13 25.23 -4.67 -6.21
N ALA A 14 24.66 -5.79 -6.64
CA ALA A 14 24.23 -5.98 -8.03
C ALA A 14 23.15 -4.97 -8.43
N PHE A 15 22.21 -4.66 -7.53
CA PHE A 15 21.19 -3.64 -7.76
C PHE A 15 21.81 -2.25 -7.94
N CYS A 16 22.70 -1.82 -7.03
CA CYS A 16 23.36 -0.51 -7.14
C CYS A 16 24.18 -0.40 -8.44
N ASP A 17 24.87 -1.45 -8.84
CA ASP A 17 25.66 -1.48 -10.09
C ASP A 17 24.76 -1.42 -11.34
N ARG A 18 23.61 -2.11 -11.34
CA ARG A 18 22.62 -2.02 -12.44
C ARG A 18 22.04 -0.61 -12.56
N VAL A 19 21.65 0.02 -11.42
CA VAL A 19 21.16 1.41 -11.43
C VAL A 19 22.22 2.36 -11.97
N ARG A 20 23.48 2.23 -11.52
CA ARG A 20 24.60 3.04 -12.03
C ARG A 20 24.76 2.90 -13.55
N THR A 21 24.69 1.68 -14.05
CA THR A 21 24.82 1.38 -15.49
C THR A 21 23.62 1.91 -16.29
N ALA A 22 22.40 1.72 -15.78
CA ALA A 22 21.18 2.15 -16.45
C ALA A 22 21.04 3.67 -16.55
N LEU A 23 21.65 4.41 -15.63
CA LEU A 23 21.59 5.87 -15.57
C LEU A 23 22.88 6.56 -16.01
N ASP A 24 23.81 5.81 -16.63
CA ASP A 24 25.05 6.41 -17.14
C ASP A 24 24.76 7.55 -18.13
N GLY A 25 25.49 8.65 -17.99
CA GLY A 25 25.28 9.87 -18.79
C GLY A 25 24.11 10.76 -18.35
N LEU A 26 23.34 10.39 -17.34
CA LEU A 26 22.31 11.24 -16.73
C LEU A 26 22.79 11.79 -15.38
N PRO A 27 22.32 12.97 -14.94
CA PRO A 27 22.48 13.36 -13.53
C PRO A 27 21.52 12.52 -12.66
N TRP A 28 22.07 11.73 -11.73
CA TRP A 28 21.27 10.86 -10.88
C TRP A 28 21.77 10.78 -9.44
N GLU A 29 20.87 10.44 -8.56
CA GLU A 29 21.13 9.99 -7.20
C GLU A 29 20.37 8.69 -6.93
N LEU A 30 20.91 7.85 -6.06
CA LEU A 30 20.26 6.64 -5.57
C LEU A 30 20.10 6.73 -4.05
N VAL A 31 18.85 6.90 -3.60
CA VAL A 31 18.52 6.88 -2.17
C VAL A 31 18.10 5.46 -1.79
N VAL A 32 18.97 4.76 -1.10
CA VAL A 32 18.68 3.42 -0.55
C VAL A 32 18.21 3.58 0.89
N VAL A 33 17.09 2.95 1.21
CA VAL A 33 16.57 2.93 2.58
C VAL A 33 16.75 1.54 3.18
N ASP A 34 17.63 1.43 4.17
CA ASP A 34 17.79 0.23 4.97
C ASP A 34 16.70 0.19 6.06
N ASP A 35 15.71 -0.68 5.89
CA ASP A 35 14.56 -0.82 6.80
C ASP A 35 14.91 -1.68 8.04
N GLY A 36 16.10 -1.47 8.61
CA GLY A 36 16.56 -2.14 9.82
C GLY A 36 17.02 -3.57 9.57
N SER A 37 17.81 -3.79 8.53
CA SER A 37 18.41 -5.09 8.20
C SER A 37 19.27 -5.63 9.36
N THR A 38 19.29 -6.96 9.45
CA THR A 38 20.04 -7.71 10.48
C THR A 38 21.20 -8.53 9.91
N ASP A 39 21.30 -8.63 8.58
CA ASP A 39 22.37 -9.28 7.82
C ASP A 39 23.52 -8.31 7.47
N ALA A 40 24.32 -8.62 6.46
CA ALA A 40 25.43 -7.79 6.00
C ALA A 40 25.01 -6.57 5.16
N THR A 41 23.71 -6.38 4.86
CA THR A 41 23.19 -5.28 4.02
C THR A 41 23.70 -3.90 4.47
N PRO A 42 23.62 -3.49 5.76
CA PRO A 42 24.07 -2.16 6.19
C PRO A 42 25.55 -1.92 5.90
N ARG A 43 26.40 -2.94 6.12
CA ARG A 43 27.83 -2.85 5.84
C ARG A 43 28.12 -2.70 4.34
N ILE A 44 27.42 -3.46 3.50
CA ILE A 44 27.58 -3.40 2.04
C ILE A 44 27.15 -2.01 1.53
N LEU A 45 26.05 -1.46 2.03
CA LEU A 45 25.57 -0.13 1.66
C LEU A 45 26.54 0.98 2.09
N ALA A 46 27.13 0.87 3.28
CA ALA A 46 28.15 1.82 3.75
C ALA A 46 29.40 1.80 2.86
N GLU A 47 29.86 0.62 2.43
CA GLU A 47 30.98 0.47 1.48
C GLU A 47 30.67 1.13 0.13
N ILE A 48 29.45 0.92 -0.42
CA ILE A 48 29.03 1.49 -1.70
C ILE A 48 28.91 3.01 -1.61
N ALA A 49 28.29 3.54 -0.57
CA ALA A 49 28.12 4.98 -0.34
C ALA A 49 29.47 5.67 -0.08
N GLY A 50 30.40 4.99 0.57
CA GLY A 50 31.78 5.49 0.76
C GLY A 50 32.59 5.57 -0.53
N ALA A 51 32.21 4.85 -1.57
CA ALA A 51 32.86 4.85 -2.87
C ALA A 51 32.19 5.77 -3.92
N ASP A 52 30.92 6.15 -3.72
CA ASP A 52 30.14 6.94 -4.67
C ASP A 52 29.14 7.85 -3.92
N ASP A 53 29.41 9.15 -3.89
CA ASP A 53 28.60 10.16 -3.18
C ASP A 53 27.17 10.30 -3.76
N ARG A 54 26.91 9.79 -4.98
CA ARG A 54 25.56 9.76 -5.56
C ARG A 54 24.67 8.69 -4.92
N VAL A 55 25.29 7.72 -4.24
CA VAL A 55 24.57 6.71 -3.46
C VAL A 55 24.38 7.24 -2.04
N LYS A 56 23.14 7.49 -1.69
CA LYS A 56 22.69 7.99 -0.39
C LYS A 56 22.05 6.86 0.40
N VAL A 57 22.40 6.72 1.68
CA VAL A 57 21.82 5.67 2.53
C VAL A 57 21.08 6.29 3.70
N VAL A 58 19.84 5.87 3.89
CA VAL A 58 19.00 6.23 5.04
C VAL A 58 18.72 4.95 5.82
N SER A 59 19.37 4.77 6.96
CA SER A 59 19.14 3.61 7.83
C SER A 59 18.07 3.90 8.87
N LEU A 60 17.01 3.10 8.90
CA LEU A 60 15.94 3.23 9.88
C LEU A 60 16.32 2.54 11.21
N SER A 61 15.75 3.00 12.32
CA SER A 61 16.07 2.48 13.67
C SER A 61 15.61 1.04 13.89
N ARG A 62 14.65 0.56 13.14
CA ARG A 62 14.11 -0.81 13.09
C ARG A 62 13.35 -1.02 11.78
N ASN A 63 12.82 -2.22 11.57
CA ASN A 63 11.87 -2.47 10.49
C ASN A 63 10.54 -1.72 10.75
N PHE A 64 10.18 -0.80 9.84
CA PHE A 64 8.93 -0.05 9.81
C PHE A 64 8.00 -0.52 8.69
N GLY A 65 8.49 -1.36 7.78
CA GLY A 65 7.76 -1.94 6.67
C GLY A 65 7.98 -1.22 5.34
N HIS A 66 7.85 -1.98 4.26
CA HIS A 66 8.19 -1.62 2.89
C HIS A 66 7.64 -0.24 2.43
N GLN A 67 6.34 0.02 2.63
CA GLN A 67 5.73 1.29 2.22
C GLN A 67 6.28 2.50 3.00
N THR A 68 6.63 2.29 4.26
CA THR A 68 7.25 3.30 5.12
C THR A 68 8.69 3.56 4.71
N ALA A 69 9.44 2.51 4.37
CA ALA A 69 10.81 2.64 3.88
C ALA A 69 10.84 3.38 2.54
N ILE A 70 9.95 3.08 1.59
CA ILE A 70 9.82 3.87 0.36
C ILE A 70 9.53 5.34 0.70
N THR A 71 8.59 5.61 1.62
CA THR A 71 8.27 6.98 2.05
C THR A 71 9.49 7.70 2.59
N ALA A 72 10.28 7.05 3.44
CA ALA A 72 11.51 7.63 3.96
C ALA A 72 12.50 8.00 2.84
N GLY A 73 12.62 7.15 1.81
CA GLY A 73 13.44 7.46 0.64
C GLY A 73 12.90 8.63 -0.18
N LEU A 74 11.59 8.70 -0.37
CA LEU A 74 10.94 9.82 -1.07
C LEU A 74 11.11 11.16 -0.34
N ASP A 75 11.05 11.15 1.00
CA ASP A 75 11.30 12.33 1.83
C ASP A 75 12.74 12.87 1.69
N HIS A 76 13.71 12.02 1.34
CA HIS A 76 15.12 12.38 1.19
C HIS A 76 15.58 12.53 -0.27
N ALA A 77 14.69 12.30 -1.25
CA ALA A 77 15.00 12.44 -2.66
C ALA A 77 14.97 13.90 -3.13
N ALA A 78 16.03 14.36 -3.81
CA ALA A 78 16.21 15.74 -4.23
C ALA A 78 15.97 16.00 -5.74
N GLY A 79 15.89 14.94 -6.57
CA GLY A 79 15.77 15.07 -8.03
C GLY A 79 14.46 15.71 -8.51
N ASP A 80 14.45 16.27 -9.72
CA ASP A 80 13.25 16.83 -10.39
C ASP A 80 12.20 15.76 -10.65
N VAL A 81 12.66 14.52 -10.89
CA VAL A 81 11.84 13.31 -10.99
C VAL A 81 12.36 12.25 -10.04
N VAL A 82 11.46 11.47 -9.46
CA VAL A 82 11.82 10.42 -8.53
C VAL A 82 11.22 9.09 -8.96
N VAL A 83 12.06 8.08 -9.06
CA VAL A 83 11.64 6.71 -9.40
C VAL A 83 11.68 5.84 -8.17
N MET A 84 10.55 5.22 -7.83
CA MET A 84 10.48 4.15 -6.82
C MET A 84 10.69 2.81 -7.51
N ILE A 85 11.55 1.95 -6.98
CA ILE A 85 11.84 0.62 -7.53
C ILE A 85 12.19 -0.36 -6.39
N ASP A 86 11.77 -1.62 -6.53
CA ASP A 86 12.16 -2.68 -5.60
C ASP A 86 13.61 -3.14 -5.88
N SER A 87 14.34 -3.48 -4.81
CA SER A 87 15.75 -3.87 -4.89
C SER A 87 15.99 -5.37 -5.20
N ASP A 88 14.92 -6.15 -5.39
CA ASP A 88 14.96 -7.61 -5.60
C ASP A 88 15.36 -8.05 -7.02
N LEU A 89 15.80 -7.10 -7.86
CA LEU A 89 16.22 -7.29 -9.25
C LEU A 89 15.15 -7.82 -10.21
N GLN A 90 13.88 -7.84 -9.80
CA GLN A 90 12.77 -8.26 -10.66
C GLN A 90 12.28 -7.13 -11.58
N ASP A 91 12.38 -5.90 -11.11
CA ASP A 91 12.00 -4.71 -11.87
C ASP A 91 13.28 -4.09 -12.47
N PRO A 92 13.39 -3.96 -13.82
CA PRO A 92 14.63 -3.58 -14.48
C PRO A 92 14.88 -2.06 -14.36
N PRO A 93 16.00 -1.62 -13.73
CA PRO A 93 16.37 -0.21 -13.69
C PRO A 93 16.58 0.41 -15.09
N GLU A 94 16.87 -0.43 -16.10
CA GLU A 94 17.07 -0.06 -17.51
C GLU A 94 15.80 0.56 -18.14
N LEU A 95 14.64 0.42 -17.50
CA LEU A 95 13.39 1.06 -17.92
C LEU A 95 13.31 2.54 -17.53
N VAL A 96 14.12 2.98 -16.58
CA VAL A 96 14.09 4.36 -16.06
C VAL A 96 14.33 5.41 -17.14
N PRO A 97 15.31 5.28 -18.06
CA PRO A 97 15.46 6.23 -19.17
C PRO A 97 14.18 6.39 -20.01
N THR A 98 13.49 5.29 -20.32
CA THR A 98 12.22 5.33 -21.05
C THR A 98 11.11 6.02 -20.23
N MET A 99 11.05 5.80 -18.91
CA MET A 99 10.13 6.55 -18.03
C MET A 99 10.41 8.05 -18.08
N ILE A 100 11.68 8.46 -18.12
CA ILE A 100 12.10 9.87 -18.23
C ILE A 100 11.64 10.47 -19.58
N GLU A 101 11.69 9.70 -20.67
CA GLU A 101 11.18 10.15 -21.98
C GLU A 101 9.67 10.43 -21.92
N HIS A 102 8.87 9.55 -21.30
CA HIS A 102 7.44 9.77 -21.09
C HIS A 102 7.16 10.99 -20.22
N TRP A 103 7.96 11.19 -19.17
CA TRP A 103 7.86 12.39 -18.35
C TRP A 103 8.16 13.66 -19.16
N ARG A 104 9.22 13.68 -19.95
CA ARG A 104 9.55 14.81 -20.85
C ARG A 104 8.46 15.07 -21.89
N ALA A 105 7.72 14.03 -22.27
CA ALA A 105 6.56 14.13 -23.15
C ALA A 105 5.28 14.66 -22.46
N GLY A 106 5.34 14.97 -21.13
CA GLY A 106 4.26 15.62 -20.39
C GLY A 106 3.50 14.71 -19.43
N SER A 107 3.99 13.52 -19.13
CA SER A 107 3.42 12.65 -18.09
C SER A 107 3.98 13.04 -16.72
N ASP A 108 3.12 13.33 -15.75
CA ASP A 108 3.53 13.62 -14.37
C ASP A 108 3.85 12.35 -13.57
N VAL A 109 3.20 11.24 -13.90
CA VAL A 109 3.41 9.92 -13.29
C VAL A 109 3.54 8.87 -14.38
N VAL A 110 4.64 8.10 -14.38
CA VAL A 110 4.81 6.95 -15.29
C VAL A 110 4.91 5.69 -14.44
N TYR A 111 3.96 4.78 -14.57
CA TYR A 111 3.93 3.55 -13.78
C TYR A 111 4.12 2.31 -14.65
N ALA A 112 5.00 1.42 -14.19
CA ALA A 112 5.29 0.17 -14.88
C ALA A 112 4.14 -0.84 -14.72
N THR A 113 3.70 -1.43 -15.83
CA THR A 113 2.66 -2.47 -15.86
C THR A 113 3.22 -3.77 -16.41
N ARG A 114 2.97 -4.87 -15.69
CA ARG A 114 3.45 -6.19 -16.08
C ARG A 114 2.62 -6.74 -17.24
N THR A 115 3.29 -7.12 -18.36
CA THR A 115 2.62 -7.67 -19.55
C THR A 115 2.30 -9.14 -19.41
N ASP A 116 3.11 -9.93 -18.68
CA ASP A 116 2.98 -11.37 -18.59
C ASP A 116 2.65 -11.87 -17.17
N ARG A 117 1.69 -12.80 -17.13
CA ARG A 117 1.34 -13.62 -15.97
C ARG A 117 1.56 -15.10 -16.30
N GLU A 118 2.68 -15.43 -16.97
CA GLU A 118 2.99 -16.84 -17.25
C GLU A 118 3.15 -17.60 -15.93
N GLY A 119 2.40 -18.72 -15.81
CA GLY A 119 2.46 -19.63 -14.66
C GLY A 119 1.44 -19.35 -13.52
N GLU A 120 0.57 -18.36 -13.61
CA GLU A 120 -0.50 -18.18 -12.61
C GLU A 120 -1.72 -19.08 -12.89
N SER A 121 -2.23 -19.76 -11.86
CA SER A 121 -3.43 -20.61 -12.01
C SER A 121 -4.64 -19.76 -12.41
N ARG A 122 -5.53 -20.30 -13.27
CA ARG A 122 -6.79 -19.65 -13.71
C ARG A 122 -7.67 -19.20 -12.53
N PHE A 123 -7.61 -19.90 -11.41
CA PHE A 123 -8.31 -19.52 -10.18
C PHE A 123 -7.75 -18.23 -9.58
N LYS A 124 -6.42 -18.09 -9.51
CA LYS A 124 -5.74 -16.90 -8.98
C LYS A 124 -5.98 -15.66 -9.88
N LEU A 125 -6.03 -15.86 -11.19
CA LEU A 125 -6.35 -14.79 -12.15
C LEU A 125 -7.80 -14.30 -11.99
N LYS A 126 -8.79 -15.22 -11.90
CA LYS A 126 -10.21 -14.87 -11.70
C LYS A 126 -10.47 -14.19 -10.35
N THR A 127 -9.82 -14.64 -9.27
CA THR A 127 -9.97 -14.02 -7.95
C THR A 127 -9.35 -12.63 -7.92
N ALA A 128 -8.20 -12.43 -8.58
CA ALA A 128 -7.59 -11.11 -8.73
C ALA A 128 -8.47 -10.17 -9.57
N GLU A 129 -9.01 -10.64 -10.70
CA GLU A 129 -9.90 -9.84 -11.54
C GLU A 129 -11.19 -9.44 -10.79
N TRP A 130 -11.79 -10.37 -10.03
CA TRP A 130 -12.94 -10.10 -9.19
C TRP A 130 -12.61 -9.07 -8.08
N PHE A 131 -11.44 -9.20 -7.45
CA PHE A 131 -10.96 -8.25 -6.46
C PHE A 131 -10.80 -6.85 -7.06
N TYR A 132 -10.13 -6.71 -8.21
CA TYR A 132 -9.96 -5.40 -8.87
C TYR A 132 -11.30 -4.81 -9.34
N ARG A 133 -12.25 -5.63 -9.77
CA ARG A 133 -13.60 -5.20 -10.15
C ARG A 133 -14.40 -4.67 -8.96
N ILE A 134 -14.30 -5.33 -7.81
CA ILE A 134 -14.92 -4.85 -6.55
C ILE A 134 -14.22 -3.57 -6.10
N MET A 135 -12.89 -3.57 -6.05
CA MET A 135 -12.12 -2.39 -5.65
C MET A 135 -12.40 -1.19 -6.54
N GLY A 136 -12.53 -1.37 -7.85
CA GLY A 136 -12.90 -0.30 -8.78
C GLY A 136 -14.31 0.27 -8.58
N ARG A 137 -15.24 -0.50 -7.94
CA ARG A 137 -16.59 -0.01 -7.58
C ARG A 137 -16.65 0.60 -6.19
N VAL A 138 -15.81 0.14 -5.29
CA VAL A 138 -15.83 0.46 -3.86
C VAL A 138 -14.81 1.54 -3.51
N SER A 139 -13.68 1.59 -4.24
CA SER A 139 -12.67 2.64 -4.11
C SER A 139 -13.06 3.84 -4.97
N GLN A 140 -12.94 5.04 -4.40
CA GLN A 140 -13.13 6.30 -5.13
C GLN A 140 -11.95 6.62 -6.07
N VAL A 141 -10.91 5.77 -6.08
CA VAL A 141 -9.67 5.97 -6.82
C VAL A 141 -9.52 4.85 -7.87
N PRO A 142 -9.35 5.18 -9.16
CA PRO A 142 -9.07 4.19 -10.18
C PRO A 142 -7.70 3.56 -9.93
N MET A 143 -7.70 2.27 -9.56
CA MET A 143 -6.45 1.52 -9.37
C MET A 143 -6.08 0.82 -10.68
N ALA A 144 -4.88 1.12 -11.19
CA ALA A 144 -4.33 0.41 -12.35
C ALA A 144 -4.08 -1.06 -11.99
N ALA A 145 -4.79 -1.97 -12.65
CA ALA A 145 -4.57 -3.40 -12.52
C ALA A 145 -3.14 -3.73 -13.00
N ASN A 146 -2.46 -4.66 -12.32
CA ASN A 146 -1.12 -5.15 -12.66
C ASN A 146 0.04 -4.15 -12.50
N SER A 147 -0.16 -2.98 -11.86
CA SER A 147 0.94 -2.08 -11.53
C SER A 147 1.63 -2.49 -10.23
N GLY A 148 2.97 -2.47 -10.24
CA GLY A 148 3.82 -2.57 -9.04
C GLY A 148 4.02 -1.22 -8.36
N ASP A 149 4.99 -1.17 -7.43
CA ASP A 149 5.46 0.09 -6.85
C ASP A 149 6.46 0.79 -7.78
N PHE A 150 6.93 0.12 -8.84
CA PHE A 150 7.85 0.67 -9.82
C PHE A 150 7.17 1.77 -10.65
N ARG A 151 7.54 3.02 -10.35
CA ARG A 151 6.99 4.21 -11.00
C ARG A 151 7.89 5.42 -10.86
N LEU A 152 7.79 6.32 -11.84
CA LEU A 152 8.38 7.64 -11.84
C LEU A 152 7.32 8.67 -11.41
N LEU A 153 7.70 9.61 -10.58
CA LEU A 153 6.90 10.76 -10.15
C LEU A 153 7.63 12.07 -10.51
N ASP A 154 6.95 12.99 -11.15
CA ASP A 154 7.36 14.40 -11.24
C ASP A 154 7.43 15.01 -9.84
N ARG A 155 8.29 16.02 -9.63
CA ARG A 155 8.45 16.70 -8.33
C ARG A 155 7.12 17.20 -7.78
N ARG A 156 6.25 17.79 -8.60
CA ARG A 156 4.93 18.29 -8.16
C ARG A 156 4.02 17.17 -7.68
N ALA A 157 4.03 16.04 -8.37
CA ALA A 157 3.24 14.87 -7.98
C ALA A 157 3.80 14.24 -6.69
N LEU A 158 5.13 14.22 -6.54
CA LEU A 158 5.79 13.75 -5.32
C LEU A 158 5.49 14.67 -4.14
N ASP A 159 5.61 15.98 -4.29
CA ASP A 159 5.35 16.93 -3.22
C ASP A 159 3.89 16.84 -2.73
N ALA A 160 2.93 16.65 -3.63
CA ALA A 160 1.55 16.39 -3.27
C ALA A 160 1.39 15.05 -2.52
N LEU A 161 2.08 13.99 -2.95
CA LEU A 161 2.10 12.69 -2.28
C LEU A 161 2.69 12.77 -0.87
N LEU A 162 3.74 13.56 -0.69
CA LEU A 162 4.44 13.73 0.59
C LEU A 162 3.63 14.53 1.62
N GLN A 163 2.64 15.35 1.18
CA GLN A 163 1.71 16.00 2.11
C GLN A 163 0.73 15.02 2.77
N MET A 164 0.48 13.87 2.16
CA MET A 164 -0.37 12.83 2.72
C MET A 164 0.43 11.98 3.72
N ARG A 165 0.23 12.21 5.03
CA ARG A 165 0.99 11.57 6.11
C ARG A 165 0.20 10.48 6.84
N GLU A 166 -0.76 9.87 6.16
CA GLU A 166 -1.54 8.76 6.71
C GLU A 166 -0.64 7.57 7.10
N ARG A 167 -0.99 6.92 8.21
CA ARG A 167 -0.21 5.79 8.76
C ARG A 167 -0.36 4.52 7.94
N ASN A 168 -1.57 4.24 7.51
CA ASN A 168 -1.88 3.07 6.71
C ASN A 168 -1.62 3.38 5.23
N ARG A 169 -0.34 3.57 4.88
CA ARG A 169 0.08 3.97 3.55
C ARG A 169 -0.11 2.85 2.53
N TYR A 170 -0.72 3.20 1.41
CA TYR A 170 -0.76 2.38 0.20
C TYR A 170 -0.39 3.26 -0.99
N LEU A 171 0.91 3.38 -1.25
CA LEU A 171 1.48 4.35 -2.19
C LEU A 171 0.88 4.25 -3.60
N ARG A 172 0.51 3.04 -4.06
CA ARG A 172 -0.18 2.86 -5.36
C ARG A 172 -1.52 3.58 -5.42
N GLY A 173 -2.32 3.47 -4.37
CA GLY A 173 -3.59 4.18 -4.25
C GLY A 173 -3.40 5.68 -4.10
N MET A 174 -2.45 6.08 -3.25
CA MET A 174 -2.13 7.49 -3.00
C MET A 174 -1.65 8.20 -4.27
N THR A 175 -0.75 7.58 -5.05
CA THR A 175 -0.30 8.14 -6.34
C THR A 175 -1.42 8.24 -7.38
N SER A 176 -2.41 7.34 -7.36
CA SER A 176 -3.59 7.49 -8.20
C SER A 176 -4.51 8.60 -7.70
N TRP A 177 -4.59 8.79 -6.38
CA TRP A 177 -5.45 9.78 -5.74
C TRP A 177 -5.00 11.23 -6.02
N VAL A 178 -3.69 11.50 -6.12
CA VAL A 178 -3.16 12.85 -6.41
C VAL A 178 -3.59 13.38 -7.79
N GLY A 179 -4.06 12.54 -8.69
CA GLY A 179 -4.79 12.93 -9.90
C GLY A 179 -3.91 13.22 -11.12
N PHE A 180 -2.77 13.79 -11.05
CA PHE A 180 -1.89 14.19 -12.16
C PHE A 180 -1.95 13.30 -13.41
N THR A 181 -1.39 13.73 -14.54
CA THR A 181 -1.37 12.95 -15.79
C THR A 181 -0.55 11.69 -15.63
N GLN A 182 -1.21 10.51 -15.73
CA GLN A 182 -0.59 9.20 -15.50
C GLN A 182 -0.49 8.39 -16.78
N THR A 183 0.68 7.83 -17.05
CA THR A 183 0.93 6.97 -18.22
C THR A 183 1.41 5.59 -17.78
N ALA A 184 0.79 4.55 -18.35
CA ALA A 184 1.20 3.17 -18.14
C ALA A 184 2.34 2.80 -19.10
N LEU A 185 3.43 2.24 -18.58
CA LEU A 185 4.54 1.72 -19.36
C LEU A 185 4.58 0.19 -19.23
N PRO A 186 4.20 -0.56 -20.25
CA PRO A 186 4.23 -2.02 -20.20
C PRO A 186 5.68 -2.53 -20.21
N TYR A 187 5.97 -3.52 -19.34
CA TYR A 187 7.29 -4.17 -19.29
C TYR A 187 7.16 -5.66 -18.97
N HIS A 188 8.21 -6.39 -19.34
CA HIS A 188 8.37 -7.79 -18.99
C HIS A 188 9.12 -7.91 -17.67
N ARG A 189 8.53 -8.59 -16.67
CA ARG A 189 9.16 -8.76 -15.36
C ARG A 189 10.15 -9.91 -15.39
N GLU A 190 11.36 -9.68 -14.91
CA GLU A 190 12.38 -10.72 -14.79
C GLU A 190 12.01 -11.75 -13.73
N ALA A 191 12.50 -12.99 -13.90
CA ALA A 191 12.33 -14.03 -12.90
C ALA A 191 13.15 -13.69 -11.65
N ARG A 192 12.61 -13.99 -10.47
CA ARG A 192 13.29 -13.73 -9.20
C ARG A 192 14.61 -14.49 -9.11
N HIS A 193 15.71 -13.77 -8.85
CA HIS A 193 17.05 -14.38 -8.73
C HIS A 193 17.25 -15.16 -7.43
N ALA A 194 16.53 -14.85 -6.34
CA ALA A 194 16.63 -15.55 -5.05
C ALA A 194 15.32 -15.46 -4.25
N GLY A 195 15.04 -16.50 -3.43
CA GLY A 195 13.95 -16.54 -2.46
C GLY A 195 12.65 -17.17 -2.95
N ALA A 196 12.07 -18.07 -2.14
CA ALA A 196 10.76 -18.70 -2.36
C ALA A 196 9.65 -17.85 -1.71
N THR A 197 8.79 -17.25 -2.51
CA THR A 197 7.63 -16.53 -1.96
C THR A 197 6.52 -17.50 -1.57
N LYS A 198 6.47 -17.90 -0.31
CA LYS A 198 5.26 -18.45 0.29
C LYS A 198 4.44 -17.31 0.89
N TYR A 199 3.65 -16.61 0.07
CA TYR A 199 2.65 -15.69 0.60
C TYR A 199 1.43 -16.52 1.05
N PRO A 200 1.23 -16.77 2.34
CA PRO A 200 0.09 -17.55 2.80
C PRO A 200 -1.21 -16.78 2.53
N ILE A 201 -2.28 -17.51 2.18
CA ILE A 201 -3.61 -16.96 1.86
C ILE A 201 -4.09 -15.98 2.94
N ARG A 202 -3.78 -16.24 4.22
CA ARG A 202 -4.10 -15.33 5.34
C ARG A 202 -3.49 -13.93 5.18
N LYS A 203 -2.25 -13.83 4.70
CA LYS A 203 -1.60 -12.52 4.45
C LYS A 203 -2.27 -11.80 3.27
N MET A 204 -2.68 -12.53 2.24
CA MET A 204 -3.41 -11.95 1.09
C MET A 204 -4.78 -11.40 1.51
N ILE A 205 -5.54 -12.16 2.31
CA ILE A 205 -6.85 -11.71 2.82
C ILE A 205 -6.68 -10.48 3.70
N ARG A 206 -5.72 -10.49 4.62
CA ARG A 206 -5.44 -9.34 5.50
C ARG A 206 -5.09 -8.10 4.69
N PHE A 207 -4.18 -8.23 3.72
CA PHE A 207 -3.81 -7.14 2.83
C PHE A 207 -5.01 -6.59 2.04
N ALA A 208 -5.89 -7.48 1.54
CA ALA A 208 -7.12 -7.07 0.85
C ALA A 208 -8.08 -6.30 1.77
N LEU A 209 -8.28 -6.77 3.01
CA LEU A 209 -9.13 -6.09 4.00
C LEU A 209 -8.54 -4.74 4.40
N ASP A 210 -7.22 -4.66 4.59
CA ASP A 210 -6.52 -3.42 4.91
C ASP A 210 -6.66 -2.40 3.78
N ALA A 211 -6.52 -2.83 2.51
CA ALA A 211 -6.72 -1.97 1.35
C ALA A 211 -8.17 -1.46 1.26
N ILE A 212 -9.16 -2.34 1.45
CA ILE A 212 -10.58 -1.95 1.44
C ILE A 212 -10.88 -0.95 2.56
N ALA A 213 -10.42 -1.20 3.78
CA ALA A 213 -10.69 -0.34 4.92
C ALA A 213 -9.92 1.00 4.85
N SER A 214 -8.80 1.07 4.13
CA SER A 214 -8.03 2.32 3.95
C SER A 214 -8.63 3.25 2.90
N PHE A 215 -9.27 2.70 1.84
CA PHE A 215 -9.77 3.50 0.71
C PHE A 215 -11.29 3.45 0.54
N SER A 216 -12.02 2.85 1.48
CA SER A 216 -13.46 2.72 1.35
C SER A 216 -14.19 2.68 2.69
N HIS A 217 -15.32 3.37 2.75
CA HIS A 217 -16.29 3.25 3.85
C HIS A 217 -17.31 2.12 3.62
N ALA A 218 -17.15 1.31 2.55
CA ALA A 218 -18.10 0.28 2.19
C ALA A 218 -18.34 -0.77 3.30
N PRO A 219 -17.36 -1.23 4.09
CA PRO A 219 -17.64 -2.15 5.20
C PRO A 219 -18.59 -1.55 6.24
N LEU A 220 -18.43 -0.25 6.54
CA LEU A 220 -19.30 0.45 7.48
C LEU A 220 -20.72 0.64 6.91
N GLN A 221 -20.81 0.98 5.61
CA GLN A 221 -22.09 1.08 4.91
C GLN A 221 -22.81 -0.27 4.84
N LEU A 222 -22.09 -1.38 4.63
CA LEU A 222 -22.64 -2.73 4.64
C LEU A 222 -23.26 -3.07 6.00
N ALA A 223 -22.59 -2.73 7.09
CA ALA A 223 -23.13 -2.91 8.44
C ALA A 223 -24.42 -2.11 8.65
N THR A 224 -24.45 -0.87 8.20
CA THR A 224 -25.63 0.00 8.27
C THR A 224 -26.79 -0.60 7.46
N VAL A 225 -26.57 -1.02 6.23
CA VAL A 225 -27.57 -1.64 5.37
C VAL A 225 -28.10 -2.95 5.98
N ALA A 226 -27.20 -3.80 6.49
CA ALA A 226 -27.58 -5.04 7.17
C ALA A 226 -28.45 -4.75 8.41
N GLY A 227 -28.09 -3.74 9.20
CA GLY A 227 -28.89 -3.27 10.35
C GLY A 227 -30.30 -2.80 9.94
N PHE A 228 -30.41 -2.02 8.86
CA PHE A 228 -31.71 -1.58 8.32
C PHE A 228 -32.56 -2.76 7.83
N ILE A 229 -31.98 -3.71 7.12
CA ILE A 229 -32.68 -4.92 6.65
C ILE A 229 -33.21 -5.71 7.85
N CYS A 230 -32.40 -5.93 8.87
CA CYS A 230 -32.84 -6.64 10.08
C CYS A 230 -33.94 -5.89 10.83
N ALA A 231 -33.83 -4.58 10.97
CA ALA A 231 -34.87 -3.77 11.59
C ALA A 231 -36.20 -3.84 10.80
N MET A 232 -36.14 -3.80 9.49
CA MET A 232 -37.31 -3.93 8.62
C MET A 232 -37.95 -5.31 8.73
N ILE A 233 -37.17 -6.39 8.73
CA ILE A 233 -37.66 -7.76 8.95
C ILE A 233 -38.35 -7.86 10.32
N ALA A 234 -37.72 -7.34 11.37
CA ALA A 234 -38.30 -7.34 12.71
C ALA A 234 -39.62 -6.56 12.75
N PHE A 235 -39.65 -5.37 12.15
CA PHE A 235 -40.86 -4.54 12.08
C PHE A 235 -42.02 -5.26 11.34
N LEU A 236 -41.74 -5.94 10.24
CA LEU A 236 -42.74 -6.73 9.49
C LEU A 236 -43.16 -8.01 10.23
N ALA A 237 -42.29 -8.59 11.05
CA ALA A 237 -42.60 -9.80 11.82
C ALA A 237 -43.55 -9.54 12.98
N VAL A 238 -43.58 -8.31 13.55
CA VAL A 238 -44.44 -7.96 14.68
C VAL A 238 -45.94 -8.10 14.35
N PRO A 239 -46.49 -7.47 13.29
CA PRO A 239 -47.94 -7.64 12.97
C PRO A 239 -48.25 -9.09 12.62
N VAL A 240 -47.37 -9.83 11.96
CA VAL A 240 -47.56 -11.25 11.65
C VAL A 240 -47.69 -12.05 12.97
N ALA A 241 -46.80 -11.84 13.91
CA ALA A 241 -46.85 -12.49 15.23
C ALA A 241 -48.14 -12.16 15.99
N VAL A 242 -48.62 -10.92 15.90
CA VAL A 242 -49.89 -10.50 16.50
C VAL A 242 -51.10 -11.22 15.89
N VAL A 243 -51.13 -11.34 14.57
CA VAL A 243 -52.18 -12.07 13.84
C VAL A 243 -52.21 -13.55 14.23
N PHE A 244 -51.07 -14.23 14.26
CA PHE A 244 -50.97 -15.63 14.70
C PHE A 244 -51.40 -15.81 16.17
N LYS A 245 -51.15 -14.83 17.05
CA LYS A 245 -51.61 -14.87 18.42
C LYS A 245 -53.13 -14.75 18.52
N ILE A 246 -53.76 -13.92 17.70
CA ILE A 246 -55.20 -13.70 17.71
C ILE A 246 -55.96 -14.95 17.22
N PHE A 247 -55.41 -15.63 16.18
CA PHE A 247 -56.03 -16.83 15.61
C PHE A 247 -55.69 -18.15 16.32
N GLY A 248 -55.05 -18.08 17.52
CA GLY A 248 -54.82 -19.24 18.37
C GLY A 248 -53.76 -20.26 17.88
N SER A 249 -53.01 -19.93 16.82
CA SER A 249 -51.92 -20.77 16.26
C SER A 249 -50.58 -20.47 16.92
N PHE A 250 -50.55 -20.41 18.23
CA PHE A 250 -49.33 -20.00 18.94
C PHE A 250 -48.38 -21.18 19.14
N VAL A 251 -47.22 -21.17 18.45
CA VAL A 251 -46.08 -22.04 18.74
C VAL A 251 -45.33 -21.47 19.93
N PRO A 252 -45.00 -22.24 20.98
CA PRO A 252 -44.25 -21.75 22.13
C PRO A 252 -42.91 -21.14 21.67
N GLY A 253 -42.77 -19.81 21.82
CA GLY A 253 -41.79 -18.98 21.15
C GLY A 253 -40.36 -19.02 21.69
N VAL A 254 -39.98 -19.91 22.60
CA VAL A 254 -38.66 -19.91 23.25
C VAL A 254 -37.54 -20.11 22.19
N THR A 255 -37.68 -21.09 21.30
CA THR A 255 -36.66 -21.37 20.26
C THR A 255 -36.55 -20.21 19.27
N THR A 256 -37.68 -19.64 18.83
CA THR A 256 -37.70 -18.51 17.89
C THR A 256 -37.08 -17.26 18.53
N THR A 257 -37.35 -16.99 19.79
CA THR A 257 -36.78 -15.86 20.53
C THR A 257 -35.26 -16.03 20.71
N VAL A 258 -34.78 -17.22 21.07
CA VAL A 258 -33.35 -17.49 21.20
C VAL A 258 -32.63 -17.31 19.85
N VAL A 259 -33.18 -17.85 18.77
CA VAL A 259 -32.59 -17.70 17.43
C VAL A 259 -32.57 -16.22 17.02
N ALA A 260 -33.64 -15.49 17.24
CA ALA A 260 -33.72 -14.05 16.92
C ALA A 260 -32.70 -13.22 17.73
N VAL A 261 -32.58 -13.47 19.02
CA VAL A 261 -31.62 -12.79 19.89
C VAL A 261 -30.17 -13.09 19.48
N LEU A 262 -29.85 -14.36 19.20
CA LEU A 262 -28.50 -14.76 18.76
C LEU A 262 -28.16 -14.13 17.39
N LEU A 263 -29.10 -14.10 16.44
CA LEU A 263 -28.90 -13.49 15.12
C LEU A 263 -28.69 -11.99 15.24
N LEU A 264 -29.56 -11.27 15.96
CA LEU A 264 -29.44 -9.82 16.15
C LEU A 264 -28.18 -9.47 16.95
N GLY A 265 -27.87 -10.22 18.00
CA GLY A 265 -26.64 -10.05 18.79
C GLY A 265 -25.38 -10.28 17.95
N GLY A 266 -25.38 -11.30 17.09
CA GLY A 266 -24.28 -11.57 16.17
C GLY A 266 -24.06 -10.42 15.17
N ILE A 267 -25.12 -9.88 14.58
CA ILE A 267 -25.05 -8.74 13.66
C ILE A 267 -24.58 -7.48 14.38
N GLN A 268 -25.08 -7.23 15.60
CA GLN A 268 -24.64 -6.09 16.41
C GLN A 268 -23.15 -6.18 16.76
N LEU A 269 -22.64 -7.34 17.19
CA LEU A 269 -21.23 -7.54 17.49
C LEU A 269 -20.36 -7.35 16.24
N MET A 270 -20.82 -7.80 15.08
CA MET A 270 -20.13 -7.58 13.81
C MET A 270 -20.05 -6.09 13.46
N ALA A 271 -21.16 -5.35 13.62
CA ALA A 271 -21.19 -3.90 13.38
C ALA A 271 -20.26 -3.14 14.34
N ILE A 272 -20.29 -3.48 15.62
CA ILE A 272 -19.39 -2.91 16.64
C ILE A 272 -17.92 -3.22 16.31
N GLY A 273 -17.62 -4.44 15.88
CA GLY A 273 -16.28 -4.83 15.45
C GLY A 273 -15.77 -3.98 14.28
N MET A 274 -16.61 -3.72 13.27
CA MET A 274 -16.26 -2.84 12.14
C MET A 274 -16.03 -1.38 12.62
N ILE A 275 -16.88 -0.84 13.46
CA ILE A 275 -16.68 0.49 14.06
C ILE A 275 -15.36 0.52 14.85
N GLY A 276 -15.06 -0.52 15.63
CA GLY A 276 -13.82 -0.65 16.39
C GLY A 276 -12.58 -0.57 15.51
N GLU A 277 -12.60 -1.20 14.34
CA GLU A 277 -11.51 -1.12 13.35
C GLU A 277 -11.27 0.33 12.87
N TYR A 278 -12.34 1.06 12.51
CA TYR A 278 -12.21 2.47 12.10
C TYR A 278 -11.77 3.38 13.24
N VAL A 279 -12.29 3.17 14.46
CA VAL A 279 -11.84 3.91 15.65
C VAL A 279 -10.37 3.63 15.93
N GLY A 280 -9.90 2.39 15.77
CA GLY A 280 -8.49 2.03 15.90
C GLY A 280 -7.61 2.79 14.91
N ARG A 281 -8.02 2.88 13.64
CA ARG A 281 -7.31 3.65 12.60
C ARG A 281 -7.27 5.14 12.93
N ILE A 282 -8.40 5.75 13.34
CA ILE A 282 -8.47 7.15 13.78
C ILE A 282 -7.53 7.36 14.97
N TYR A 283 -7.52 6.45 15.95
CA TYR A 283 -6.65 6.54 17.12
C TYR A 283 -5.17 6.54 16.73
N ASP A 284 -4.77 5.72 15.76
CA ASP A 284 -3.41 5.71 15.27
C ASP A 284 -3.04 7.00 14.52
N GLU A 285 -3.95 7.59 13.75
CA GLU A 285 -3.74 8.90 13.10
C GLU A 285 -3.62 10.05 14.11
N VAL A 286 -4.50 10.10 15.11
CA VAL A 286 -4.53 11.16 16.13
C VAL A 286 -3.27 11.17 16.97
N LYS A 287 -2.61 10.04 17.18
CA LYS A 287 -1.33 9.97 17.92
C LYS A 287 -0.20 10.77 17.27
N ARG A 288 -0.27 11.04 15.98
CA ARG A 288 0.76 11.78 15.20
C ARG A 288 2.20 11.31 15.46
N ARG A 289 2.41 10.02 15.74
CA ARG A 289 3.77 9.49 15.87
C ARG A 289 4.45 9.56 14.51
N PRO A 290 5.77 9.83 14.40
CA PRO A 290 6.47 9.82 13.12
C PRO A 290 6.29 8.47 12.41
N LEU A 291 6.19 8.50 11.09
CA LEU A 291 6.02 7.29 10.26
C LEU A 291 7.22 6.35 10.43
N TYR A 292 8.42 6.91 10.51
CA TYR A 292 9.68 6.20 10.70
C TYR A 292 10.62 7.01 11.58
N VAL A 293 11.68 6.38 12.05
CA VAL A 293 12.77 7.02 12.81
C VAL A 293 14.09 6.67 12.11
N VAL A 294 14.83 7.67 11.68
CA VAL A 294 16.15 7.50 11.07
C VAL A 294 17.19 7.26 12.16
N ARG A 295 17.99 6.21 12.02
CA ARG A 295 19.14 5.91 12.86
C ARG A 295 20.38 6.64 12.37
N GLU A 296 20.62 6.61 11.05
CA GLU A 296 21.83 7.13 10.43
C GLU A 296 21.56 7.57 8.98
N ARG A 297 22.31 8.57 8.51
CA ARG A 297 22.29 9.05 7.13
C ARG A 297 23.70 9.09 6.59
N THR A 298 23.93 8.57 5.38
CA THR A 298 25.22 8.66 4.68
C THR A 298 25.01 9.35 3.34
N ASN A 299 25.83 10.36 3.01
CA ASN A 299 25.76 11.18 1.79
C ASN A 299 24.42 11.95 1.60
N VAL A 300 23.56 11.97 2.60
CA VAL A 300 22.32 12.75 2.59
C VAL A 300 22.63 14.11 3.20
N ALA A 301 22.36 15.20 2.47
CA ALA A 301 22.46 16.54 3.03
C ALA A 301 21.61 16.62 4.31
N ALA A 302 22.17 17.23 5.37
CA ALA A 302 21.39 17.47 6.58
C ALA A 302 20.14 18.25 6.18
N ALA A 303 18.97 17.67 6.39
CA ALA A 303 17.73 18.40 6.18
C ALA A 303 17.78 19.63 7.10
N GLU A 304 17.66 20.81 6.51
CA GLU A 304 17.38 22.01 7.27
C GLU A 304 16.14 21.71 8.12
N ASP A 305 16.36 21.71 9.39
CA ASP A 305 15.50 21.49 10.55
C ASP A 305 14.04 21.08 10.26
N GLU A 306 13.72 19.78 10.47
CA GLU A 306 12.36 19.24 10.48
C GLU A 306 11.38 19.98 11.43
N ARG A 307 11.88 20.94 12.21
CA ARG A 307 11.12 21.75 13.18
C ARG A 307 10.31 22.87 12.51
N GLU A 308 10.66 23.30 11.30
CA GLU A 308 9.91 24.35 10.59
C GLU A 308 8.74 23.82 9.73
N ARG A 309 8.62 22.50 9.50
CA ARG A 309 7.57 21.91 8.67
C ARG A 309 6.37 21.39 9.45
N THR A 310 6.27 21.65 10.74
CA THR A 310 5.07 21.34 11.53
C THR A 310 4.31 22.64 11.78
N PRO A 311 3.27 22.96 10.98
CA PRO A 311 2.33 24.02 11.38
C PRO A 311 1.59 23.52 12.62
N VAL A 312 1.53 24.36 13.64
CA VAL A 312 0.78 24.25 14.88
C VAL A 312 -0.71 24.06 14.62
#